data_021a72711bc77d089d36f0763470edcd
#
_entry.id   021a72711bc77d089d36f0763470edcd
#
_cell.length_a   1.000
_cell.length_b   1.000
_cell.length_c   1.000
_cell.angle_alpha   90.00
_cell.angle_beta   90.00
_cell.angle_gamma   90.00
#
_symmetry.space_group_name_H-M   'P 1'
#
loop_
_entity.id
_entity.type
_entity.pdbx_description
1 polymer ?
#
loop_
_entity_poly.entity_id
_entity_poly.type
_entity_poly.pdbx_seq_one_letter_code
_entity_poly.pdbx_strand_id
1 'polypeptide(L)'
;MDVIETKNLTKYYGKIKGVDNLTFSVKKGEIFGFLGPNGAGKTTTIRTLLGYLNPTSGEAYIFGKNIEENIVEIKREVGYIPGELNIYGHLTGRQFLDYFSSLRHREMTILDELLEIFDLPLERKIKGYSRGMKQMLGIIQAFMDDPEIVIMDEPTAGLDPLLQQKFYEFLNNQKKKGKTMFFSSHILSEVDKICDRVAIIKEGNLVALENVDTLKSKSGKIIRLKIKEKPEKFKGPKDMKIRNGWIEFVTTDNIDYWIKEFSKYTVVDLDINDFSLEDIFIHYYEGDT
;
A
#
# COMPACT_ATOMS: atom_id res chain seq x y z
N MET A 1 10.15 7.87 -16.02
CA MET A 1 8.93 8.37 -16.67
C MET A 1 7.80 8.13 -15.70
N ASP A 2 7.03 9.17 -15.39
CA ASP A 2 5.90 9.07 -14.49
C ASP A 2 4.68 8.57 -15.27
N VAL A 3 3.94 7.63 -14.67
CA VAL A 3 2.74 7.01 -15.28
C VAL A 3 1.45 7.51 -14.65
N ILE A 4 1.51 7.98 -13.39
CA ILE A 4 0.46 8.77 -12.75
C ILE A 4 1.10 10.08 -12.28
N GLU A 5 0.44 11.19 -12.51
CA GLU A 5 0.83 12.51 -12.00
C GLU A 5 -0.42 13.21 -11.47
N THR A 6 -0.29 13.87 -10.31
CA THR A 6 -1.30 14.77 -9.78
C THR A 6 -0.68 16.13 -9.51
N LYS A 7 -1.40 17.20 -9.86
CA LYS A 7 -0.97 18.60 -9.65
C LYS A 7 -2.07 19.32 -8.90
N ASN A 8 -1.84 19.55 -7.61
CA ASN A 8 -2.77 20.22 -6.70
C ASN A 8 -4.18 19.62 -6.74
N LEU A 9 -4.26 18.29 -6.91
CA LEU A 9 -5.53 17.59 -7.06
C LEU A 9 -6.37 17.75 -5.80
N THR A 10 -7.57 18.32 -5.97
CA THR A 10 -8.47 18.67 -4.88
C THR A 10 -9.87 18.13 -5.15
N LYS A 11 -10.49 17.54 -4.14
CA LYS A 11 -11.89 17.08 -4.19
C LYS A 11 -12.63 17.41 -2.92
N TYR A 12 -13.65 18.23 -3.04
CA TYR A 12 -14.63 18.51 -1.99
C TYR A 12 -16.01 17.96 -2.35
N TYR A 13 -16.76 17.53 -1.35
CA TYR A 13 -18.17 17.16 -1.42
C TYR A 13 -18.99 18.26 -0.75
N GLY A 14 -19.33 19.30 -1.51
CA GLY A 14 -19.85 20.55 -0.93
C GLY A 14 -18.83 21.20 -0.01
N LYS A 15 -19.09 21.21 1.30
CA LYS A 15 -18.17 21.75 2.32
C LYS A 15 -17.25 20.68 2.94
N ILE A 16 -17.48 19.40 2.64
CA ILE A 16 -16.70 18.30 3.23
C ILE A 16 -15.47 18.07 2.36
N LYS A 17 -14.29 18.13 2.97
CA LYS A 17 -13.04 17.84 2.34
C LYS A 17 -12.89 16.32 2.10
N GLY A 18 -12.70 15.93 0.86
CA GLY A 18 -12.25 14.58 0.51
C GLY A 18 -10.73 14.51 0.45
N VAL A 19 -10.13 15.32 -0.44
CA VAL A 19 -8.68 15.52 -0.56
C VAL A 19 -8.39 16.96 -0.96
N ASP A 20 -7.21 17.46 -0.59
CA ASP A 20 -6.83 18.86 -0.81
C ASP A 20 -5.37 18.96 -1.26
N ASN A 21 -5.16 19.60 -2.40
CA ASN A 21 -3.86 19.99 -2.91
C ASN A 21 -2.85 18.83 -3.05
N LEU A 22 -3.31 17.63 -3.45
CA LEU A 22 -2.43 16.47 -3.61
C LEU A 22 -1.54 16.62 -4.85
N THR A 23 -0.23 16.62 -4.63
CA THR A 23 0.79 16.65 -5.69
C THR A 23 1.78 15.52 -5.47
N PHE A 24 1.72 14.51 -6.33
CA PHE A 24 2.62 13.36 -6.32
C PHE A 24 2.73 12.73 -7.71
N SER A 25 3.73 11.89 -7.90
CA SER A 25 3.86 11.08 -9.12
C SER A 25 4.18 9.64 -8.80
N VAL A 26 3.76 8.73 -9.71
CA VAL A 26 4.08 7.30 -9.70
C VAL A 26 4.94 6.97 -10.90
N LYS A 27 6.10 6.36 -10.67
CA LYS A 27 7.07 6.01 -11.71
C LYS A 27 6.70 4.69 -12.39
N LYS A 28 7.07 4.54 -13.67
CA LYS A 28 6.92 3.27 -14.36
C LYS A 28 7.72 2.16 -13.66
N GLY A 29 7.09 1.01 -13.46
CA GLY A 29 7.72 -0.19 -12.90
C GLY A 29 7.89 -0.20 -11.38
N GLU A 30 7.26 0.73 -10.63
CA GLU A 30 7.26 0.70 -9.18
C GLU A 30 5.94 0.18 -8.58
N ILE A 31 6.01 -0.34 -7.38
CA ILE A 31 4.85 -0.51 -6.51
C ILE A 31 4.79 0.71 -5.59
N PHE A 32 3.82 1.57 -5.84
CA PHE A 32 3.61 2.81 -5.10
C PHE A 32 2.54 2.61 -4.03
N GLY A 33 2.91 2.77 -2.77
CA GLY A 33 2.01 2.71 -1.63
C GLY A 33 1.28 4.03 -1.40
N PHE A 34 -0.03 3.97 -1.16
CA PHE A 34 -0.85 5.12 -0.77
C PHE A 34 -1.47 4.85 0.59
N LEU A 35 -0.80 5.29 1.65
CA LEU A 35 -1.02 4.88 3.02
C LEU A 35 -1.80 5.94 3.80
N GLY A 36 -2.77 5.51 4.59
CA GLY A 36 -3.51 6.39 5.50
C GLY A 36 -4.65 5.66 6.20
N PRO A 37 -5.15 6.17 7.32
CA PRO A 37 -6.28 5.57 8.03
C PRO A 37 -7.57 5.64 7.19
N ASN A 38 -8.61 5.01 7.71
CA ASN A 38 -9.94 5.11 7.12
C ASN A 38 -10.42 6.56 7.16
N GLY A 39 -10.98 7.03 6.04
CA GLY A 39 -11.40 8.43 5.90
C GLY A 39 -10.29 9.41 5.50
N ALA A 40 -9.02 8.99 5.37
CA ALA A 40 -7.92 9.88 5.00
C ALA A 40 -8.00 10.44 3.56
N GLY A 41 -8.88 9.89 2.69
CA GLY A 41 -9.04 10.34 1.31
C GLY A 41 -8.53 9.35 0.25
N LYS A 42 -8.06 8.14 0.63
CA LYS A 42 -7.50 7.14 -0.30
C LYS A 42 -8.46 6.79 -1.44
N THR A 43 -9.64 6.30 -1.10
CA THR A 43 -10.68 5.94 -2.10
C THR A 43 -11.14 7.15 -2.90
N THR A 44 -11.21 8.35 -2.30
CA THR A 44 -11.53 9.58 -3.02
C THR A 44 -10.50 9.87 -4.10
N THR A 45 -9.20 9.78 -3.77
CA THR A 45 -8.10 9.97 -4.74
C THR A 45 -8.21 8.96 -5.87
N ILE A 46 -8.33 7.66 -5.56
CA ILE A 46 -8.45 6.59 -6.57
C ILE A 46 -9.66 6.80 -7.48
N ARG A 47 -10.82 7.10 -6.90
CA ARG A 47 -12.04 7.35 -7.68
C ARG A 47 -11.92 8.60 -8.56
N THR A 48 -11.18 9.62 -8.14
CA THR A 48 -10.90 10.79 -8.95
C THR A 48 -9.95 10.44 -10.09
N LEU A 49 -8.85 9.73 -9.83
CA LEU A 49 -7.92 9.26 -10.86
C LEU A 49 -8.60 8.43 -11.95
N LEU A 50 -9.59 7.62 -11.56
CA LEU A 50 -10.35 6.76 -12.48
C LEU A 50 -11.61 7.43 -13.03
N GLY A 51 -11.80 8.74 -12.83
CA GLY A 51 -12.93 9.50 -13.37
C GLY A 51 -14.31 9.04 -12.88
N TYR A 52 -14.37 8.40 -11.70
CA TYR A 52 -15.65 8.17 -11.00
C TYR A 52 -16.10 9.42 -10.23
N LEU A 53 -15.17 10.34 -9.97
CA LEU A 53 -15.39 11.63 -9.34
C LEU A 53 -14.65 12.70 -10.14
N ASN A 54 -15.31 13.80 -10.46
CA ASN A 54 -14.64 14.95 -11.04
C ASN A 54 -13.88 15.71 -9.95
N PRO A 55 -12.64 16.17 -10.19
CA PRO A 55 -11.93 17.03 -9.25
C PRO A 55 -12.69 18.34 -9.02
N THR A 56 -12.49 18.96 -7.87
CA THR A 56 -12.98 20.32 -7.60
C THR A 56 -12.03 21.35 -8.20
N SER A 57 -10.72 21.04 -8.17
CA SER A 57 -9.65 21.81 -8.81
C SER A 57 -8.39 20.94 -8.92
N GLY A 58 -7.37 21.45 -9.62
CA GLY A 58 -6.15 20.73 -9.90
C GLY A 58 -6.31 19.75 -11.06
N GLU A 59 -5.27 19.01 -11.36
CA GLU A 59 -5.19 18.16 -12.54
C GLU A 59 -4.60 16.79 -12.18
N ALA A 60 -4.97 15.76 -12.93
CA ALA A 60 -4.31 14.47 -12.87
C ALA A 60 -4.16 13.85 -14.25
N TYR A 61 -3.09 13.07 -14.39
CA TYR A 61 -2.70 12.45 -15.65
C TYR A 61 -2.36 10.98 -15.42
N ILE A 62 -2.78 10.12 -16.33
CA ILE A 62 -2.36 8.72 -16.40
C ILE A 62 -1.82 8.47 -17.82
N PHE A 63 -0.59 7.94 -17.93
CA PHE A 63 0.14 7.82 -19.20
C PHE A 63 0.30 9.15 -19.94
N GLY A 64 0.42 10.27 -19.21
CA GLY A 64 0.48 11.62 -19.79
C GLY A 64 -0.86 12.13 -20.33
N LYS A 65 -1.95 11.37 -20.21
CA LYS A 65 -3.30 11.73 -20.64
C LYS A 65 -4.08 12.33 -19.49
N ASN A 66 -4.69 13.50 -19.69
CA ASN A 66 -5.57 14.12 -18.70
C ASN A 66 -6.79 13.23 -18.41
N ILE A 67 -7.07 13.00 -17.13
CA ILE A 67 -8.17 12.10 -16.69
C ILE A 67 -9.56 12.61 -17.06
N GLU A 68 -9.78 13.91 -17.18
CA GLU A 68 -11.09 14.48 -17.52
C GLU A 68 -11.38 14.36 -19.02
N GLU A 69 -10.35 14.46 -19.86
CA GLU A 69 -10.50 14.43 -21.32
C GLU A 69 -10.42 13.02 -21.91
N ASN A 70 -9.63 12.12 -21.28
CA ASN A 70 -9.25 10.84 -21.90
C ASN A 70 -9.65 9.62 -21.06
N ILE A 71 -10.64 9.76 -20.16
CA ILE A 71 -10.95 8.73 -19.15
C ILE A 71 -11.34 7.36 -19.74
N VAL A 72 -11.98 7.33 -20.89
CA VAL A 72 -12.39 6.08 -21.56
C VAL A 72 -11.17 5.30 -22.04
N GLU A 73 -10.20 5.99 -22.63
CA GLU A 73 -8.93 5.41 -23.07
C GLU A 73 -8.12 4.91 -21.87
N ILE A 74 -7.99 5.73 -20.84
CA ILE A 74 -7.29 5.40 -19.60
C ILE A 74 -7.89 4.13 -18.98
N LYS A 75 -9.21 4.03 -18.86
CA LYS A 75 -9.88 2.85 -18.26
C LYS A 75 -9.68 1.55 -19.05
N ARG A 76 -9.37 1.64 -20.33
CA ARG A 76 -9.02 0.45 -21.14
C ARG A 76 -7.62 -0.09 -20.82
N GLU A 77 -6.71 0.79 -20.40
CA GLU A 77 -5.30 0.47 -20.14
C GLU A 77 -5.02 0.13 -18.66
N VAL A 78 -5.94 0.51 -17.74
CA VAL A 78 -5.75 0.39 -16.29
C VAL A 78 -6.53 -0.79 -15.73
N GLY A 79 -5.86 -1.69 -15.01
CA GLY A 79 -6.51 -2.65 -14.14
C GLY A 79 -6.99 -1.97 -12.85
N TYR A 80 -8.16 -2.35 -12.35
CA TYR A 80 -8.70 -1.73 -11.13
C TYR A 80 -9.29 -2.76 -10.17
N ILE A 81 -8.87 -2.69 -8.91
CA ILE A 81 -9.46 -3.42 -7.79
C ILE A 81 -10.12 -2.40 -6.87
N PRO A 82 -11.46 -2.35 -6.80
CA PRO A 82 -12.16 -1.46 -5.87
C PRO A 82 -12.13 -2.02 -4.45
N GLY A 83 -12.14 -1.13 -3.43
CA GLY A 83 -12.18 -1.52 -2.01
C GLY A 83 -13.46 -2.26 -1.61
N GLU A 84 -14.57 -2.00 -2.31
CA GLU A 84 -15.82 -2.76 -2.20
C GLU A 84 -16.19 -3.34 -3.56
N LEU A 85 -16.23 -4.66 -3.62
CA LEU A 85 -16.60 -5.39 -4.83
C LEU A 85 -18.11 -5.63 -4.88
N ASN A 86 -18.82 -4.81 -5.65
CA ASN A 86 -20.21 -5.04 -6.02
C ASN A 86 -20.28 -5.92 -7.27
N ILE A 87 -20.39 -7.22 -7.08
CA ILE A 87 -20.33 -8.22 -8.15
C ILE A 87 -21.72 -8.77 -8.46
N TYR A 88 -22.00 -9.01 -9.73
CA TYR A 88 -23.26 -9.60 -10.21
C TYR A 88 -23.42 -11.07 -9.74
N GLY A 89 -24.11 -11.28 -8.63
CA GLY A 89 -24.21 -12.58 -7.97
C GLY A 89 -24.91 -13.69 -8.79
N HIS A 90 -25.67 -13.34 -9.83
CA HIS A 90 -26.35 -14.30 -10.72
C HIS A 90 -25.43 -14.89 -11.80
N LEU A 91 -24.30 -14.26 -12.09
CA LEU A 91 -23.29 -14.76 -13.03
C LEU A 91 -22.42 -15.83 -12.37
N THR A 92 -21.80 -16.69 -13.19
CA THR A 92 -20.66 -17.50 -12.78
C THR A 92 -19.38 -16.64 -12.80
N GLY A 93 -18.32 -17.11 -12.13
CA GLY A 93 -17.00 -16.43 -12.21
C GLY A 93 -16.53 -16.28 -13.65
N ARG A 94 -16.68 -17.35 -14.48
CA ARG A 94 -16.32 -17.32 -15.91
C ARG A 94 -17.10 -16.26 -16.66
N GLN A 95 -18.41 -16.25 -16.55
CA GLN A 95 -19.27 -15.25 -17.21
C GLN A 95 -18.92 -13.82 -16.81
N PHE A 96 -18.53 -13.61 -15.57
CA PHE A 96 -18.08 -12.31 -15.08
C PHE A 96 -16.77 -11.87 -15.76
N LEU A 97 -15.76 -12.73 -15.84
CA LEU A 97 -14.50 -12.42 -16.50
C LEU A 97 -14.67 -12.20 -18.01
N ASP A 98 -15.45 -13.04 -18.69
CA ASP A 98 -15.78 -12.90 -20.12
C ASP A 98 -16.47 -11.56 -20.40
N TYR A 99 -17.39 -11.13 -19.51
CA TYR A 99 -18.05 -9.84 -19.64
C TYR A 99 -17.06 -8.66 -19.59
N PHE A 100 -16.12 -8.66 -18.62
CA PHE A 100 -15.13 -7.60 -18.51
C PHE A 100 -14.10 -7.63 -19.65
N SER A 101 -13.67 -8.80 -20.10
CA SER A 101 -12.82 -8.97 -21.28
C SER A 101 -13.46 -8.33 -22.51
N SER A 102 -14.77 -8.63 -22.74
CA SER A 102 -15.51 -8.07 -23.85
C SER A 102 -15.64 -6.54 -23.78
N LEU A 103 -15.89 -5.98 -22.59
CA LEU A 103 -15.99 -4.52 -22.40
C LEU A 103 -14.69 -3.78 -22.69
N ARG A 104 -13.55 -4.41 -22.34
CA ARG A 104 -12.23 -3.83 -22.56
C ARG A 104 -11.69 -4.08 -23.96
N HIS A 105 -12.33 -4.98 -24.74
CA HIS A 105 -11.84 -5.49 -26.01
C HIS A 105 -10.40 -6.05 -25.93
N ARG A 106 -10.11 -6.79 -24.84
CA ARG A 106 -8.81 -7.40 -24.56
C ARG A 106 -8.97 -8.88 -24.24
N GLU A 107 -7.98 -9.66 -24.65
CA GLU A 107 -7.88 -11.07 -24.30
C GLU A 107 -7.38 -11.27 -22.87
N MET A 108 -7.79 -12.35 -22.24
CA MET A 108 -7.36 -12.74 -20.89
C MET A 108 -6.01 -13.47 -20.95
N THR A 109 -4.94 -12.74 -21.24
CA THR A 109 -3.61 -13.29 -21.59
C THR A 109 -2.90 -14.00 -20.44
N ILE A 110 -3.16 -13.63 -19.19
CA ILE A 110 -2.52 -14.24 -18.02
C ILE A 110 -3.53 -14.92 -17.08
N LEU A 111 -4.74 -15.24 -17.58
CA LEU A 111 -5.78 -15.86 -16.75
C LEU A 111 -5.32 -17.20 -16.15
N ASP A 112 -4.66 -18.06 -16.92
CA ASP A 112 -4.20 -19.37 -16.45
C ASP A 112 -3.16 -19.22 -15.32
N GLU A 113 -2.19 -18.29 -15.46
CA GLU A 113 -1.22 -17.95 -14.40
C GLU A 113 -1.95 -17.51 -13.10
N LEU A 114 -3.00 -16.70 -13.23
CA LEU A 114 -3.79 -16.23 -12.08
C LEU A 114 -4.60 -17.34 -11.43
N LEU A 115 -5.14 -18.29 -12.20
CA LEU A 115 -5.91 -19.42 -11.68
C LEU A 115 -5.01 -20.45 -10.97
N GLU A 116 -3.76 -20.63 -11.39
CA GLU A 116 -2.77 -21.44 -10.66
C GLU A 116 -2.47 -20.87 -9.27
N ILE A 117 -2.48 -19.52 -9.13
CA ILE A 117 -2.23 -18.85 -7.86
C ILE A 117 -3.47 -18.84 -6.94
N PHE A 118 -4.63 -18.54 -7.53
CA PHE A 118 -5.85 -18.20 -6.78
C PHE A 118 -6.95 -19.28 -6.93
N ASP A 119 -6.71 -20.48 -7.29
CA ASP A 119 -7.63 -21.64 -7.34
C ASP A 119 -9.13 -21.31 -7.13
N LEU A 120 -9.73 -20.59 -8.10
CA LEU A 120 -11.09 -20.09 -8.00
C LEU A 120 -12.06 -20.92 -8.86
N PRO A 121 -13.14 -21.49 -8.32
CA PRO A 121 -14.08 -22.31 -9.08
C PRO A 121 -14.97 -21.44 -10.00
N LEU A 122 -14.48 -21.13 -11.20
CA LEU A 122 -15.12 -20.19 -12.13
C LEU A 122 -16.50 -20.60 -12.60
N GLU A 123 -16.84 -21.87 -12.62
CA GLU A 123 -18.17 -22.35 -13.06
C GLU A 123 -19.26 -22.21 -11.99
N ARG A 124 -18.87 -21.89 -10.75
CA ARG A 124 -19.82 -21.64 -9.66
C ARG A 124 -20.37 -20.23 -9.74
N LYS A 125 -21.67 -20.07 -9.39
CA LYS A 125 -22.31 -18.75 -9.29
C LYS A 125 -21.70 -17.90 -8.18
N ILE A 126 -21.44 -16.63 -8.48
CA ILE A 126 -20.78 -15.66 -7.57
C ILE A 126 -21.57 -15.44 -6.27
N LYS A 127 -22.90 -15.59 -6.27
CA LYS A 127 -23.69 -15.51 -5.03
C LYS A 127 -23.27 -16.52 -3.96
N GLY A 128 -22.65 -17.63 -4.38
CA GLY A 128 -22.12 -18.66 -3.48
C GLY A 128 -20.65 -18.46 -3.11
N TYR A 129 -20.00 -17.40 -3.55
CA TYR A 129 -18.62 -17.08 -3.18
C TYR A 129 -18.54 -16.47 -1.77
N SER A 130 -17.50 -16.86 -1.02
CA SER A 130 -17.12 -16.16 0.20
C SER A 130 -16.61 -14.74 -0.10
N ARG A 131 -16.39 -13.92 0.93
CA ARG A 131 -15.80 -12.60 0.77
C ARG A 131 -14.40 -12.69 0.12
N GLY A 132 -13.56 -13.61 0.58
CA GLY A 132 -12.23 -13.85 0.00
C GLY A 132 -12.28 -14.32 -1.45
N MET A 133 -13.21 -15.23 -1.80
CA MET A 133 -13.41 -15.66 -3.20
C MET A 133 -13.85 -14.51 -4.12
N LYS A 134 -14.68 -13.60 -3.64
CA LYS A 134 -15.04 -12.39 -4.39
C LYS A 134 -13.83 -11.48 -4.57
N GLN A 135 -13.00 -11.32 -3.55
CA GLN A 135 -11.78 -10.53 -3.63
C GLN A 135 -10.79 -11.14 -4.64
N MET A 136 -10.60 -12.47 -4.61
CA MET A 136 -9.78 -13.16 -5.62
C MET A 136 -10.31 -12.94 -7.04
N LEU A 137 -11.63 -13.02 -7.24
CA LEU A 137 -12.24 -12.74 -8.55
C LEU A 137 -11.97 -11.30 -9.02
N GLY A 138 -12.01 -10.32 -8.10
CA GLY A 138 -11.65 -8.93 -8.39
C GLY A 138 -10.18 -8.76 -8.77
N ILE A 139 -9.28 -9.47 -8.08
CA ILE A 139 -7.85 -9.50 -8.42
C ILE A 139 -7.66 -10.10 -9.82
N ILE A 140 -8.24 -11.28 -10.09
CA ILE A 140 -8.16 -11.93 -11.39
C ILE A 140 -8.67 -10.98 -12.50
N GLN A 141 -9.82 -10.35 -12.30
CA GLN A 141 -10.41 -9.40 -13.26
C GLN A 141 -9.51 -8.20 -13.55
N ALA A 142 -8.80 -7.67 -12.54
CA ALA A 142 -7.95 -6.50 -12.70
C ALA A 142 -6.64 -6.80 -13.46
N PHE A 143 -6.15 -8.04 -13.38
CA PHE A 143 -4.87 -8.45 -13.97
C PHE A 143 -5.00 -9.31 -15.24
N MET A 144 -6.14 -9.93 -15.51
CA MET A 144 -6.30 -11.00 -16.51
C MET A 144 -5.86 -10.64 -17.94
N ASP A 145 -5.92 -9.37 -18.30
CA ASP A 145 -5.51 -8.84 -19.62
C ASP A 145 -4.13 -8.17 -19.62
N ASP A 146 -3.31 -8.49 -18.61
CA ASP A 146 -1.91 -8.06 -18.46
C ASP A 146 -1.70 -6.53 -18.59
N PRO A 147 -2.41 -5.69 -17.81
CA PRO A 147 -2.32 -4.25 -17.94
C PRO A 147 -0.95 -3.70 -17.55
N GLU A 148 -0.56 -2.53 -18.12
CA GLU A 148 0.68 -1.83 -17.76
C GLU A 148 0.65 -1.23 -16.35
N ILE A 149 -0.55 -0.87 -15.88
CA ILE A 149 -0.76 -0.32 -14.54
C ILE A 149 -2.00 -0.94 -13.90
N VAL A 150 -1.91 -1.23 -12.60
CA VAL A 150 -3.06 -1.64 -11.78
C VAL A 150 -3.20 -0.70 -10.58
N ILE A 151 -4.40 -0.15 -10.43
CA ILE A 151 -4.79 0.69 -9.28
C ILE A 151 -5.63 -0.18 -8.34
N MET A 152 -5.22 -0.26 -7.07
CA MET A 152 -5.80 -1.17 -6.09
C MET A 152 -6.20 -0.42 -4.82
N ASP A 153 -7.47 -0.51 -4.46
CA ASP A 153 -8.01 0.08 -3.24
C ASP A 153 -8.22 -1.02 -2.19
N GLU A 154 -7.33 -1.10 -1.21
CA GLU A 154 -7.31 -2.10 -0.13
C GLU A 154 -7.46 -3.57 -0.63
N PRO A 155 -6.61 -4.02 -1.58
CA PRO A 155 -6.83 -5.26 -2.32
C PRO A 155 -6.75 -6.55 -1.49
N THR A 156 -6.16 -6.49 -0.31
CA THR A 156 -5.97 -7.63 0.60
C THR A 156 -7.13 -7.85 1.56
N ALA A 157 -8.11 -6.95 1.56
CA ALA A 157 -9.25 -7.01 2.45
C ALA A 157 -10.06 -8.31 2.27
N GLY A 158 -10.10 -9.15 3.32
CA GLY A 158 -10.83 -10.42 3.30
C GLY A 158 -10.07 -11.62 2.74
N LEU A 159 -8.79 -11.46 2.36
CA LEU A 159 -7.89 -12.57 2.10
C LEU A 159 -7.28 -13.11 3.40
N ASP A 160 -7.13 -14.41 3.49
CA ASP A 160 -6.35 -15.00 4.57
C ASP A 160 -4.84 -14.75 4.40
N PRO A 161 -4.03 -14.93 5.46
CA PRO A 161 -2.59 -14.61 5.41
C PRO A 161 -1.82 -15.36 4.31
N LEU A 162 -2.19 -16.59 3.98
CA LEU A 162 -1.51 -17.39 2.96
C LEU A 162 -1.80 -16.83 1.56
N LEU A 163 -3.05 -16.47 1.28
CA LEU A 163 -3.44 -15.84 0.03
C LEU A 163 -2.84 -14.43 -0.11
N GLN A 164 -2.76 -13.67 0.99
CA GLN A 164 -2.06 -12.38 0.98
C GLN A 164 -0.59 -12.55 0.58
N GLN A 165 0.12 -13.54 1.13
CA GLN A 165 1.51 -13.80 0.77
C GLN A 165 1.66 -14.15 -0.71
N LYS A 166 0.84 -15.07 -1.24
CA LYS A 166 0.83 -15.41 -2.66
C LYS A 166 0.56 -14.18 -3.55
N PHE A 167 -0.35 -13.31 -3.12
CA PHE A 167 -0.64 -12.09 -3.84
C PHE A 167 0.56 -11.13 -3.86
N TYR A 168 1.26 -10.96 -2.74
CA TYR A 168 2.48 -10.13 -2.70
C TYR A 168 3.60 -10.69 -3.58
N GLU A 169 3.79 -12.01 -3.60
CA GLU A 169 4.73 -12.68 -4.50
C GLU A 169 4.36 -12.44 -5.97
N PHE A 170 3.08 -12.55 -6.30
CA PHE A 170 2.56 -12.22 -7.63
C PHE A 170 2.83 -10.75 -8.00
N LEU A 171 2.52 -9.78 -7.13
CA LEU A 171 2.80 -8.35 -7.38
C LEU A 171 4.29 -8.09 -7.62
N ASN A 172 5.17 -8.70 -6.82
CA ASN A 172 6.61 -8.59 -7.01
C ASN A 172 7.08 -9.18 -8.35
N ASN A 173 6.46 -10.26 -8.81
CA ASN A 173 6.75 -10.85 -10.12
C ASN A 173 6.26 -9.94 -11.26
N GLN A 174 5.07 -9.35 -11.14
CA GLN A 174 4.56 -8.36 -12.11
C GLN A 174 5.46 -7.12 -12.16
N LYS A 175 5.94 -6.63 -11.02
CA LYS A 175 6.92 -5.53 -10.96
C LYS A 175 8.21 -5.88 -11.73
N LYS A 176 8.76 -7.10 -11.55
CA LYS A 176 9.94 -7.55 -12.30
C LYS A 176 9.70 -7.61 -13.81
N LYS A 177 8.45 -7.81 -14.27
CA LYS A 177 8.02 -7.69 -15.66
C LYS A 177 7.87 -6.23 -16.12
N GLY A 178 8.12 -5.24 -15.25
CA GLY A 178 8.04 -3.79 -15.53
C GLY A 178 6.66 -3.18 -15.36
N LYS A 179 5.69 -3.91 -14.78
CA LYS A 179 4.35 -3.40 -14.49
C LYS A 179 4.36 -2.41 -13.33
N THR A 180 3.44 -1.47 -13.35
CA THR A 180 3.30 -0.44 -12.32
C THR A 180 2.06 -0.71 -11.47
N MET A 181 2.18 -0.54 -10.16
CA MET A 181 1.08 -0.79 -9.24
C MET A 181 0.89 0.39 -8.28
N PHE A 182 -0.33 0.89 -8.19
CA PHE A 182 -0.76 1.83 -7.17
C PHE A 182 -1.54 1.04 -6.12
N PHE A 183 -1.01 0.97 -4.90
CA PHE A 183 -1.50 0.11 -3.83
C PHE A 183 -1.97 0.96 -2.64
N SER A 184 -3.28 1.09 -2.42
CA SER A 184 -3.76 1.75 -1.22
C SER A 184 -3.90 0.77 -0.06
N SER A 185 -3.49 1.19 1.13
CA SER A 185 -3.66 0.42 2.36
C SER A 185 -3.77 1.33 3.59
N HIS A 186 -4.38 0.81 4.65
CA HIS A 186 -4.26 1.37 6.00
C HIS A 186 -3.33 0.51 6.88
N ILE A 187 -2.77 -0.57 6.33
CA ILE A 187 -1.89 -1.52 7.03
C ILE A 187 -0.45 -1.25 6.62
N LEU A 188 0.34 -0.76 7.55
CA LEU A 188 1.73 -0.36 7.31
C LEU A 188 2.62 -1.53 6.92
N SER A 189 2.43 -2.69 7.57
CA SER A 189 3.23 -3.88 7.27
C SER A 189 3.02 -4.43 5.86
N GLU A 190 1.93 -4.12 5.18
CA GLU A 190 1.73 -4.43 3.76
C GLU A 190 2.59 -3.55 2.87
N VAL A 191 2.53 -2.22 3.11
CA VAL A 191 3.33 -1.24 2.38
C VAL A 191 4.82 -1.53 2.54
N ASP A 192 5.22 -1.88 3.76
CA ASP A 192 6.60 -2.24 4.12
C ASP A 192 7.14 -3.44 3.34
N LYS A 193 6.28 -4.42 3.07
CA LYS A 193 6.65 -5.66 2.38
C LYS A 193 6.82 -5.53 0.87
N ILE A 194 6.05 -4.64 0.24
CA ILE A 194 5.93 -4.69 -1.24
C ILE A 194 6.19 -3.35 -1.93
N CYS A 195 6.03 -2.20 -1.24
CA CYS A 195 6.11 -0.91 -1.89
C CYS A 195 7.55 -0.38 -1.96
N ASP A 196 7.89 0.29 -3.07
CA ASP A 196 9.17 0.98 -3.25
C ASP A 196 9.14 2.38 -2.64
N ARG A 197 8.03 3.08 -2.90
CA ARG A 197 7.76 4.42 -2.42
C ARG A 197 6.37 4.47 -1.80
N VAL A 198 6.19 5.38 -0.87
CA VAL A 198 4.91 5.59 -0.19
C VAL A 198 4.57 7.07 -0.11
N ALA A 199 3.31 7.37 -0.40
CA ALA A 199 2.66 8.62 -0.02
C ALA A 199 1.80 8.37 1.22
N ILE A 200 2.04 9.15 2.28
CA ILE A 200 1.22 9.12 3.50
C ILE A 200 0.20 10.25 3.43
N ILE A 201 -1.06 9.89 3.56
CA ILE A 201 -2.18 10.83 3.52
C ILE A 201 -2.90 10.88 4.88
N LYS A 202 -3.16 12.09 5.37
CA LYS A 202 -3.91 12.38 6.61
C LYS A 202 -4.95 13.46 6.33
N GLU A 203 -6.21 13.18 6.66
CA GLU A 203 -7.31 14.17 6.54
C GLU A 203 -7.34 14.89 5.18
N GLY A 204 -7.14 14.14 4.11
CA GLY A 204 -7.16 14.65 2.73
C GLY A 204 -5.89 15.36 2.27
N ASN A 205 -4.85 15.47 3.10
CA ASN A 205 -3.59 16.13 2.74
C ASN A 205 -2.46 15.11 2.62
N LEU A 206 -1.51 15.37 1.72
CA LEU A 206 -0.26 14.61 1.63
C LEU A 206 0.68 15.04 2.77
N VAL A 207 1.06 14.10 3.63
CA VAL A 207 1.93 14.34 4.79
C VAL A 207 3.38 14.01 4.47
N ALA A 208 3.62 12.92 3.73
CA ALA A 208 4.95 12.49 3.32
C ALA A 208 4.92 11.79 1.98
N LEU A 209 6.03 11.87 1.23
CA LEU A 209 6.26 11.16 -0.02
C LEU A 209 7.73 10.76 -0.09
N GLU A 210 8.03 9.49 0.14
CA GLU A 210 9.42 9.01 0.27
C GLU A 210 9.57 7.56 -0.22
N ASN A 211 10.82 7.15 -0.46
CA ASN A 211 11.15 5.73 -0.59
C ASN A 211 11.01 5.04 0.75
N VAL A 212 10.45 3.82 0.76
CA VAL A 212 10.25 3.03 1.98
C VAL A 212 11.57 2.78 2.70
N ASP A 213 12.63 2.38 1.99
CA ASP A 213 13.96 2.17 2.57
C ASP A 213 14.56 3.46 3.14
N THR A 214 14.33 4.60 2.50
CA THR A 214 14.81 5.90 2.99
C THR A 214 14.09 6.30 4.28
N LEU A 215 12.78 6.06 4.37
CA LEU A 215 12.03 6.29 5.60
C LEU A 215 12.61 5.48 6.75
N LYS A 216 12.85 4.18 6.53
CA LYS A 216 13.46 3.30 7.55
C LYS A 216 14.84 3.75 7.96
N SER A 217 15.72 4.06 7.00
CA SER A 217 17.09 4.44 7.29
C SER A 217 17.22 5.79 8.02
N LYS A 218 16.34 6.76 7.72
CA LYS A 218 16.30 8.06 8.39
C LYS A 218 15.79 7.97 9.84
N SER A 219 14.99 6.97 10.15
CA SER A 219 14.32 6.83 11.45
C SER A 219 15.19 6.14 12.52
N GLY A 220 16.32 5.54 12.13
CA GLY A 220 17.25 4.89 13.04
C GLY A 220 16.89 3.43 13.37
N LYS A 221 17.37 2.96 14.51
CA LYS A 221 17.13 1.61 15.02
C LYS A 221 16.54 1.65 16.42
N ILE A 222 15.62 0.73 16.69
CA ILE A 222 15.10 0.48 18.03
C ILE A 222 15.99 -0.56 18.68
N ILE A 223 16.56 -0.20 19.82
CA ILE A 223 17.37 -1.11 20.65
C ILE A 223 16.55 -1.47 21.89
N ARG A 224 16.38 -2.77 22.11
CA ARG A 224 15.85 -3.35 23.35
C ARG A 224 16.92 -4.18 24.01
N LEU A 225 17.34 -3.75 25.18
CA LEU A 225 18.42 -4.36 25.93
C LEU A 225 17.91 -4.83 27.29
N LYS A 226 18.25 -6.06 27.65
CA LYS A 226 18.06 -6.58 29.01
C LYS A 226 19.41 -6.94 29.62
N ILE A 227 19.72 -6.37 30.76
CA ILE A 227 20.96 -6.62 31.49
C ILE A 227 20.68 -7.27 32.84
N LYS A 228 21.65 -7.99 33.37
CA LYS A 228 21.55 -8.63 34.69
C LYS A 228 21.57 -7.61 35.82
N GLU A 229 22.26 -6.53 35.64
CA GLU A 229 22.34 -5.37 36.53
C GLU A 229 21.00 -4.62 36.53
N LYS A 230 20.80 -3.76 37.56
CA LYS A 230 19.61 -2.88 37.54
C LYS A 230 19.62 -1.97 36.32
N PRO A 231 18.53 -1.90 35.56
CA PRO A 231 18.48 -1.11 34.30
C PRO A 231 18.86 0.35 34.46
N GLU A 232 18.65 0.94 35.64
CA GLU A 232 19.00 2.34 35.95
C GLU A 232 20.51 2.61 35.98
N LYS A 233 21.33 1.55 36.03
CA LYS A 233 22.78 1.67 35.92
C LYS A 233 23.29 1.83 34.50
N PHE A 234 22.47 1.54 33.50
CA PHE A 234 22.81 1.71 32.12
C PHE A 234 22.85 3.21 31.74
N LYS A 235 23.97 3.65 31.18
CA LYS A 235 24.15 5.02 30.71
C LYS A 235 23.76 5.10 29.23
N GLY A 236 22.46 5.23 28.96
CA GLY A 236 21.89 5.35 27.63
C GLY A 236 21.51 6.78 27.25
N PRO A 237 20.82 6.95 26.11
CA PRO A 237 20.26 8.23 25.69
C PRO A 237 19.25 8.77 26.73
N LYS A 238 19.04 10.10 26.70
CA LYS A 238 18.15 10.77 27.67
C LYS A 238 16.69 10.36 27.54
N ASP A 239 16.28 9.93 26.37
CA ASP A 239 14.92 9.50 25.99
C ASP A 239 14.67 7.99 26.14
N MET A 240 15.67 7.25 26.69
CA MET A 240 15.51 5.83 26.95
C MET A 240 14.35 5.56 27.92
N LYS A 241 13.59 4.50 27.61
CA LYS A 241 12.47 4.02 28.43
C LYS A 241 12.85 2.72 29.11
N ILE A 242 12.48 2.59 30.39
CA ILE A 242 12.64 1.32 31.13
C ILE A 242 11.27 0.75 31.41
N ARG A 243 11.00 -0.44 30.86
CA ARG A 243 9.72 -1.15 31.05
C ARG A 243 9.96 -2.64 31.30
N ASN A 244 9.40 -3.17 32.36
CA ASN A 244 9.51 -4.61 32.70
C ASN A 244 10.95 -5.18 32.71
N GLY A 245 11.93 -4.37 33.13
CA GLY A 245 13.34 -4.74 33.14
C GLY A 245 14.06 -4.66 31.79
N TRP A 246 13.39 -4.21 30.75
CA TRP A 246 13.97 -3.86 29.45
C TRP A 246 14.28 -2.38 29.38
N ILE A 247 15.43 -2.08 28.78
CA ILE A 247 15.86 -0.75 28.39
C ILE A 247 15.53 -0.62 26.89
N GLU A 248 14.75 0.35 26.53
CA GLU A 248 14.35 0.60 25.14
C GLU A 248 14.70 2.04 24.74
N PHE A 249 15.34 2.22 23.61
CA PHE A 249 15.63 3.54 23.05
C PHE A 249 15.83 3.46 21.53
N VAL A 250 15.73 4.62 20.90
CA VAL A 250 15.99 4.79 19.46
C VAL A 250 17.37 5.40 19.26
N THR A 251 18.07 4.95 18.24
CA THR A 251 19.38 5.52 17.88
C THR A 251 19.57 5.60 16.38
N THR A 252 20.17 6.68 15.92
CA THR A 252 20.74 6.85 14.58
C THR A 252 22.25 6.61 14.54
N ASP A 253 22.84 6.34 15.71
CA ASP A 253 24.27 6.10 15.84
C ASP A 253 24.68 4.75 15.24
N ASN A 254 25.98 4.59 15.03
CA ASN A 254 26.55 3.33 14.58
C ASN A 254 26.32 2.23 15.64
N ILE A 255 25.78 1.10 15.22
CA ILE A 255 25.50 -0.05 16.07
C ILE A 255 26.75 -0.57 16.78
N ASP A 256 27.92 -0.52 16.13
CA ASP A 256 29.21 -0.90 16.75
C ASP A 256 29.51 -0.12 18.04
N TYR A 257 29.16 1.17 18.07
CA TYR A 257 29.24 1.98 19.28
C TYR A 257 28.41 1.40 20.41
N TRP A 258 27.15 1.07 20.13
CA TRP A 258 26.24 0.53 21.15
C TRP A 258 26.64 -0.89 21.59
N ILE A 259 27.11 -1.75 20.69
CA ILE A 259 27.63 -3.08 21.03
C ILE A 259 28.79 -2.96 22.03
N LYS A 260 29.72 -2.01 21.81
CA LYS A 260 30.82 -1.71 22.74
C LYS A 260 30.32 -1.17 24.07
N GLU A 261 29.30 -0.34 24.09
CA GLU A 261 28.72 0.14 25.34
C GLU A 261 28.01 -1.03 26.09
N PHE A 262 27.29 -1.90 25.39
CA PHE A 262 26.62 -3.07 26.01
C PHE A 262 27.62 -4.05 26.60
N SER A 263 28.80 -4.21 26.00
CA SER A 263 29.84 -5.12 26.51
C SER A 263 30.34 -4.76 27.91
N LYS A 264 30.03 -3.58 28.43
CA LYS A 264 30.35 -3.15 29.80
C LYS A 264 29.39 -3.72 30.84
N TYR A 265 28.34 -4.39 30.42
CA TYR A 265 27.27 -4.97 31.25
C TYR A 265 27.10 -6.46 30.96
N THR A 266 26.46 -7.20 31.88
CA THR A 266 26.09 -8.59 31.64
C THR A 266 24.78 -8.63 30.84
N VAL A 267 24.88 -8.69 29.51
CA VAL A 267 23.71 -8.74 28.60
C VAL A 267 23.01 -10.08 28.78
N VAL A 268 21.72 -10.03 29.08
CA VAL A 268 20.82 -11.19 29.18
C VAL A 268 20.10 -11.42 27.87
N ASP A 269 19.68 -10.31 27.23
CA ASP A 269 18.96 -10.35 25.94
C ASP A 269 19.17 -9.03 25.20
N LEU A 270 19.20 -9.10 23.87
CA LEU A 270 19.43 -7.93 23.00
C LEU A 270 18.64 -8.11 21.71
N ASP A 271 17.82 -7.12 21.43
CA ASP A 271 17.04 -7.03 20.21
C ASP A 271 17.34 -5.68 19.51
N ILE A 272 17.74 -5.73 18.26
CA ILE A 272 18.08 -4.54 17.45
C ILE A 272 17.27 -4.63 16.16
N ASN A 273 16.24 -3.81 16.06
CA ASN A 273 15.33 -3.77 14.92
C ASN A 273 15.44 -2.45 14.16
N ASP A 274 15.21 -2.49 12.88
CA ASP A 274 14.96 -1.28 12.12
C ASP A 274 13.65 -0.65 12.59
N PHE A 275 13.56 0.66 12.50
CA PHE A 275 12.32 1.37 12.74
C PHE A 275 11.26 0.83 11.78
N SER A 276 10.12 0.42 12.33
CA SER A 276 9.00 0.00 11.49
C SER A 276 8.32 1.22 10.85
N LEU A 277 7.65 1.02 9.72
CA LEU A 277 6.79 2.08 9.18
C LEU A 277 5.69 2.49 10.18
N GLU A 278 5.30 1.61 11.12
CA GLU A 278 4.35 1.91 12.19
C GLU A 278 4.88 2.97 13.15
N ASP A 279 6.14 2.87 13.57
CA ASP A 279 6.78 3.85 14.44
C ASP A 279 6.91 5.21 13.74
N ILE A 280 7.25 5.18 12.45
CA ILE A 280 7.35 6.38 11.60
C ILE A 280 5.96 7.03 11.43
N PHE A 281 4.94 6.21 11.17
CA PHE A 281 3.58 6.67 10.98
C PHE A 281 3.03 7.33 12.25
N ILE A 282 3.27 6.73 13.43
CA ILE A 282 2.89 7.32 14.72
C ILE A 282 3.53 8.71 14.87
N HIS A 283 4.81 8.87 14.51
CA HIS A 283 5.50 10.15 14.57
C HIS A 283 4.84 11.21 13.67
N TYR A 284 4.45 10.86 12.44
CA TYR A 284 3.74 11.77 11.54
C TYR A 284 2.29 12.06 11.98
N TYR A 285 1.67 11.18 12.78
CA TYR A 285 0.29 11.34 13.23
C TYR A 285 0.18 11.97 14.62
N GLU A 286 1.14 11.75 15.51
CA GLU A 286 1.16 12.29 16.89
C GLU A 286 2.01 13.56 17.02
N GLY A 287 2.87 13.89 16.05
CA GLY A 287 3.80 15.02 16.09
C GLY A 287 3.20 16.41 15.90
N ASP A 288 1.87 16.52 15.83
CA ASP A 288 1.12 17.78 15.74
C ASP A 288 0.47 18.18 17.08
N THR A 289 1.00 17.74 18.24
CA THR A 289 0.61 18.24 19.57
C THR A 289 1.75 19.00 20.26
#